data_1808029f01547f50b31706a50eef9af3
#
_entry.id   1808029f01547f50b31706a50eef9af3
#
_cell.length_a   1.000
_cell.length_b   1.000
_cell.length_c   1.000
_cell.angle_alpha   90.00
_cell.angle_beta   90.00
_cell.angle_gamma   90.00
#
_symmetry.space_group_name_H-M   'P 1'
#
loop_
_entity.id
_entity.type
_entity.pdbx_description
1 polymer ?
#
loop_
_entity_poly.entity_id
_entity_poly.type
_entity_poly.pdbx_seq_one_letter_code
_entity_poly.pdbx_strand_id
1 'polypeptide(L)'
;AGGLRIKKIINSDTGLESGEKVEKEYFYVDDYLVNKEKARISSGCLGGQVKYYFDDYQVEGTGADKDVKRIIRRFSSQSVLPACINSSGNHIGYSEVIEKRPDGSFIRSKYTNFDNGHMDEAPEAIILPNRTPYEPCASRSVERGKLLCEELYSAGGILKSSKYLTYERSSDLYVKSMRTSLDYICPTSFITYADGCSYKVYLYDYRLKSESDTLYDNPSFPISTQTDYEYDPD
;
A
#
# COMPACT_ATOMS: atom_id res chain seq x y z
N ALA A 1 -12.32 6.65 -1.25
CA ALA A 1 -12.22 6.23 -2.66
C ALA A 1 -10.75 6.12 -3.01
N GLY A 2 -10.33 4.96 -3.50
CA GLY A 2 -8.99 4.74 -4.00
C GLY A 2 -8.73 5.55 -5.26
N GLY A 3 -7.45 5.74 -5.60
CA GLY A 3 -7.02 6.39 -6.83
C GLY A 3 -7.58 5.70 -8.09
N LEU A 4 -7.43 6.38 -9.22
CA LEU A 4 -7.78 5.80 -10.52
C LEU A 4 -6.87 4.60 -10.80
N ARG A 5 -7.46 3.53 -11.33
CA ARG A 5 -6.74 2.34 -11.81
C ARG A 5 -7.01 2.14 -13.30
N ILE A 6 -6.02 1.65 -14.00
CA ILE A 6 -6.13 1.38 -15.42
C ILE A 6 -7.03 0.14 -15.61
N LYS A 7 -8.08 0.28 -16.41
CA LYS A 7 -8.95 -0.83 -16.78
C LYS A 7 -8.55 -1.45 -18.13
N LYS A 8 -8.08 -0.62 -19.04
CA LYS A 8 -7.77 -1.03 -20.41
C LYS A 8 -6.71 -0.11 -21.02
N ILE A 9 -5.80 -0.68 -21.74
CA ILE A 9 -4.85 0.04 -22.61
C ILE A 9 -5.12 -0.39 -24.05
N ILE A 10 -5.24 0.58 -24.94
CA ILE A 10 -5.43 0.34 -26.39
C ILE A 10 -4.26 1.00 -27.10
N ASN A 11 -3.45 0.19 -27.74
CA ASN A 11 -2.39 0.65 -28.64
C ASN A 11 -2.90 0.56 -30.08
N SER A 12 -2.89 1.66 -30.81
CA SER A 12 -3.27 1.70 -32.21
C SER A 12 -2.11 2.24 -33.03
N ASP A 13 -1.80 1.58 -34.14
CA ASP A 13 -0.88 2.11 -35.13
C ASP A 13 -1.67 3.10 -36.01
N THR A 14 -1.29 4.39 -35.93
CA THR A 14 -1.93 5.46 -36.72
C THR A 14 -1.31 5.62 -38.12
N GLY A 15 -0.27 4.88 -38.43
CA GLY A 15 0.47 4.94 -39.69
C GLY A 15 -0.06 4.04 -40.83
N LEU A 16 -0.94 3.10 -40.54
CA LEU A 16 -1.51 2.15 -41.48
C LEU A 16 -3.03 2.36 -41.62
N GLU A 17 -3.56 2.38 -42.83
CA GLU A 17 -5.01 2.53 -43.12
C GLU A 17 -5.88 1.42 -42.52
N SER A 18 -5.28 0.29 -42.10
CA SER A 18 -5.90 -0.84 -41.41
C SER A 18 -5.40 -1.01 -39.99
N GLY A 19 -5.10 0.07 -39.27
CA GLY A 19 -4.44 0.05 -37.96
C GLY A 19 -4.91 -1.04 -37.02
N GLU A 20 -4.07 -2.06 -36.83
CA GLU A 20 -4.30 -3.10 -35.84
C GLU A 20 -4.32 -2.47 -34.43
N LYS A 21 -5.38 -2.74 -33.70
CA LYS A 21 -5.50 -2.32 -32.31
C LYS A 21 -5.13 -3.49 -31.41
N VAL A 22 -4.10 -3.28 -30.59
CA VAL A 22 -3.76 -4.24 -29.53
C VAL A 22 -4.36 -3.73 -28.24
N GLU A 23 -5.30 -4.49 -27.70
CA GLU A 23 -5.97 -4.17 -26.44
C GLU A 23 -5.43 -5.04 -25.32
N LYS A 24 -5.21 -4.43 -24.15
CA LYS A 24 -4.88 -5.12 -22.90
C LYS A 24 -5.90 -4.71 -21.85
N GLU A 25 -6.50 -5.68 -21.17
CA GLU A 25 -7.43 -5.46 -20.08
C GLU A 25 -6.79 -5.81 -18.74
N TYR A 26 -7.07 -4.99 -17.72
CA TYR A 26 -6.54 -5.18 -16.37
C TYR A 26 -7.65 -5.51 -15.37
N PHE A 27 -7.42 -6.57 -14.59
CA PHE A 27 -8.32 -6.96 -13.52
C PHE A 27 -7.56 -6.96 -12.19
N TYR A 28 -8.22 -6.46 -11.16
CA TYR A 28 -7.71 -6.31 -9.80
C TYR A 28 -8.58 -7.16 -8.86
N VAL A 29 -8.52 -8.47 -9.07
CA VAL A 29 -9.36 -9.46 -8.40
C VAL A 29 -8.47 -10.35 -7.54
N ASP A 30 -8.87 -10.58 -6.30
CA ASP A 30 -8.18 -11.51 -5.42
C ASP A 30 -8.43 -12.94 -5.84
N ASP A 31 -7.35 -13.74 -5.90
CA ASP A 31 -7.34 -15.11 -6.40
C ASP A 31 -8.09 -15.27 -7.75
N TYR A 32 -7.59 -14.61 -8.77
CA TYR A 32 -8.21 -14.58 -10.10
C TYR A 32 -8.45 -15.97 -10.70
N LEU A 33 -7.60 -16.96 -10.43
CA LEU A 33 -7.76 -18.32 -10.96
C LEU A 33 -9.09 -18.95 -10.50
N VAL A 34 -9.56 -18.63 -9.31
CA VAL A 34 -10.84 -19.07 -8.74
C VAL A 34 -11.96 -18.08 -9.06
N ASN A 35 -11.73 -16.80 -8.79
CA ASN A 35 -12.76 -15.76 -8.81
C ASN A 35 -13.01 -15.18 -10.20
N LYS A 36 -12.07 -15.35 -11.13
CA LYS A 36 -12.13 -14.81 -12.49
C LYS A 36 -12.39 -13.29 -12.46
N GLU A 37 -13.22 -12.78 -13.30
CA GLU A 37 -13.49 -11.34 -13.48
C GLU A 37 -14.54 -10.76 -12.49
N LYS A 38 -14.75 -11.39 -11.33
CA LYS A 38 -15.73 -10.96 -10.34
C LYS A 38 -15.29 -9.68 -9.63
N ALA A 39 -15.77 -8.55 -10.07
CA ALA A 39 -15.39 -7.22 -9.58
C ALA A 39 -15.63 -6.98 -8.06
N ARG A 40 -16.42 -7.81 -7.39
CA ARG A 40 -16.71 -7.68 -5.95
C ARG A 40 -15.60 -8.20 -5.05
N ILE A 41 -14.69 -9.01 -5.59
CA ILE A 41 -13.59 -9.64 -4.88
C ILE A 41 -12.31 -8.92 -5.32
N SER A 42 -12.09 -7.74 -4.77
CA SER A 42 -10.95 -6.90 -5.14
C SER A 42 -9.69 -7.32 -4.41
N SER A 43 -8.57 -7.38 -5.13
CA SER A 43 -7.22 -7.50 -4.56
C SER A 43 -6.70 -6.19 -3.97
N GLY A 44 -7.52 -5.12 -3.99
CA GLY A 44 -7.16 -3.84 -3.43
C GLY A 44 -7.25 -3.84 -1.90
N CYS A 45 -6.15 -3.51 -1.25
CA CYS A 45 -6.06 -3.41 0.19
C CYS A 45 -5.84 -1.96 0.63
N LEU A 46 -6.55 -1.55 1.68
CA LEU A 46 -6.44 -0.24 2.29
C LEU A 46 -5.46 -0.31 3.47
N GLY A 47 -4.35 0.42 3.38
CA GLY A 47 -3.32 0.47 4.42
C GLY A 47 -3.69 1.28 5.66
N GLY A 48 -4.76 2.05 5.59
CA GLY A 48 -5.25 2.84 6.70
C GLY A 48 -6.40 3.75 6.29
N GLN A 49 -7.13 4.26 7.26
CA GLN A 49 -8.18 5.23 7.02
C GLN A 49 -7.62 6.65 7.14
N VAL A 50 -7.72 7.40 6.06
CA VAL A 50 -7.41 8.83 6.10
C VAL A 50 -8.53 9.55 6.81
N LYS A 51 -8.20 10.25 7.90
CA LYS A 51 -9.15 11.05 8.67
C LYS A 51 -9.17 12.46 8.08
N TYR A 52 -10.33 12.90 7.60
CA TYR A 52 -10.52 14.26 7.09
C TYR A 52 -11.14 15.21 8.10
N TYR A 53 -11.52 14.72 9.26
CA TYR A 53 -12.05 15.51 10.38
C TYR A 53 -11.68 14.85 11.69
N PHE A 54 -11.62 15.65 12.73
CA PHE A 54 -11.43 15.21 14.11
C PHE A 54 -12.21 16.10 15.06
N ASP A 55 -12.55 15.52 16.20
CA ASP A 55 -13.22 16.24 17.26
C ASP A 55 -12.20 17.01 18.10
N ASP A 56 -12.49 18.28 18.31
CA ASP A 56 -11.80 19.14 19.25
C ASP A 56 -12.80 19.63 20.29
N TYR A 57 -12.35 19.85 21.51
CA TYR A 57 -13.22 20.29 22.60
C TYR A 57 -12.70 21.61 23.17
N GLN A 58 -13.51 22.63 23.12
CA GLN A 58 -13.24 23.92 23.74
C GLN A 58 -14.02 24.02 25.05
N VAL A 59 -13.30 24.33 26.12
CA VAL A 59 -13.91 24.55 27.44
C VAL A 59 -13.97 26.05 27.69
N GLU A 60 -15.17 26.57 27.86
CA GLU A 60 -15.45 27.97 28.24
C GLU A 60 -15.97 28.03 29.68
N GLY A 61 -15.58 29.07 30.44
CA GLY A 61 -16.01 29.22 31.83
C GLY A 61 -15.07 28.59 32.85
N THR A 62 -15.35 28.85 34.13
CA THR A 62 -14.55 28.35 35.27
C THR A 62 -15.43 27.75 36.35
N GLY A 63 -14.90 26.77 37.09
CA GLY A 63 -15.60 26.14 38.20
C GLY A 63 -16.78 25.24 37.75
N ALA A 64 -17.94 25.45 38.37
CA ALA A 64 -19.15 24.66 38.09
C ALA A 64 -19.85 25.11 36.79
N ASP A 65 -19.58 26.31 36.31
CA ASP A 65 -20.18 26.88 35.10
C ASP A 65 -19.32 26.62 33.85
N LYS A 66 -18.69 25.45 33.77
CA LYS A 66 -17.93 25.05 32.58
C LYS A 66 -18.86 24.62 31.48
N ASP A 67 -18.78 25.29 30.34
CA ASP A 67 -19.41 24.84 29.10
C ASP A 67 -18.37 24.17 28.22
N VAL A 68 -18.68 22.97 27.75
CA VAL A 68 -17.81 22.18 26.86
C VAL A 68 -18.41 22.15 25.46
N LYS A 69 -17.80 22.93 24.57
CA LYS A 69 -18.19 22.98 23.16
C LYS A 69 -17.40 21.95 22.37
N ARG A 70 -18.08 21.03 21.68
CA ARG A 70 -17.49 20.15 20.68
C ARG A 70 -17.32 20.91 19.38
N ILE A 71 -16.11 20.98 18.89
CA ILE A 71 -15.76 21.59 17.61
C ILE A 71 -15.31 20.49 16.68
N ILE A 72 -15.91 20.40 15.50
CA ILE A 72 -15.45 19.48 14.45
C ILE A 72 -14.48 20.24 13.55
N ARG A 73 -13.21 19.90 13.62
CA ARG A 73 -12.19 20.44 12.71
C ARG A 73 -12.12 19.60 11.44
N ARG A 74 -12.26 20.27 10.31
CA ARG A 74 -12.13 19.65 9.00
C ARG A 74 -10.72 19.86 8.46
N PHE A 75 -10.11 18.78 7.99
CA PHE A 75 -8.86 18.80 7.28
C PHE A 75 -9.11 18.60 5.78
N SER A 76 -8.51 19.44 4.93
CA SER A 76 -8.60 19.30 3.47
C SER A 76 -7.22 19.45 2.85
N SER A 77 -6.96 18.70 1.79
CA SER A 77 -5.73 18.73 1.03
C SER A 77 -6.02 18.66 -0.46
N GLN A 78 -5.18 19.31 -1.27
CA GLN A 78 -5.24 19.21 -2.72
C GLN A 78 -4.51 17.96 -3.25
N SER A 79 -3.75 17.28 -2.41
CA SER A 79 -3.08 16.03 -2.71
C SER A 79 -3.68 14.86 -1.93
N VAL A 80 -3.30 13.64 -2.31
CA VAL A 80 -3.66 12.44 -1.55
C VAL A 80 -2.99 12.50 -0.17
N LEU A 81 -3.80 12.40 0.89
CA LEU A 81 -3.28 12.28 2.24
C LEU A 81 -2.71 10.88 2.46
N PRO A 82 -1.50 10.74 3.03
CA PRO A 82 -0.97 9.44 3.42
C PRO A 82 -1.81 8.83 4.55
N ALA A 83 -1.77 7.51 4.69
CA ALA A 83 -2.45 6.81 5.78
C ALA A 83 -1.87 7.16 7.15
N CYS A 84 -0.59 7.49 7.19
CA CYS A 84 0.09 8.04 8.36
C CYS A 84 1.17 9.05 7.95
N ILE A 85 1.61 9.88 8.89
CA ILE A 85 2.49 11.03 8.63
C ILE A 85 3.85 10.67 8.02
N ASN A 86 4.37 9.49 8.35
CA ASN A 86 5.68 9.00 7.90
C ASN A 86 5.57 7.92 6.80
N SER A 87 4.39 7.70 6.25
CA SER A 87 4.20 6.80 5.11
C SER A 87 4.40 7.57 3.81
N SER A 88 5.11 6.97 2.88
CA SER A 88 5.24 7.46 1.51
C SER A 88 4.32 6.68 0.56
N GLY A 89 3.82 7.37 -0.47
CA GLY A 89 3.00 6.74 -1.50
C GLY A 89 1.51 6.65 -1.17
N ASN A 90 0.82 5.81 -1.92
CA ASN A 90 -0.62 5.65 -1.82
C ASN A 90 -1.01 4.78 -0.61
N HIS A 91 -2.15 5.09 -0.01
CA HIS A 91 -2.75 4.30 1.07
C HIS A 91 -3.53 3.07 0.56
N ILE A 92 -3.54 2.82 -0.74
CA ILE A 92 -4.15 1.64 -1.36
C ILE A 92 -3.11 0.95 -2.23
N GLY A 93 -2.93 -0.35 -2.02
CA GLY A 93 -2.17 -1.24 -2.87
C GLY A 93 -3.02 -2.35 -3.45
N TYR A 94 -2.53 -3.03 -4.47
CA TYR A 94 -3.17 -4.21 -5.06
C TYR A 94 -2.22 -5.39 -4.92
N SER A 95 -2.69 -6.47 -4.28
CA SER A 95 -1.89 -7.67 -4.03
C SER A 95 -1.81 -8.58 -5.26
N GLU A 96 -2.79 -8.49 -6.15
CA GLU A 96 -2.86 -9.26 -7.37
C GLU A 96 -3.38 -8.40 -8.53
N VAL A 97 -2.70 -8.47 -9.67
CA VAL A 97 -3.08 -7.75 -10.90
C VAL A 97 -2.99 -8.72 -12.07
N ILE A 98 -4.03 -8.74 -12.89
CA ILE A 98 -4.10 -9.55 -14.11
C ILE A 98 -4.03 -8.62 -15.32
N GLU A 99 -3.11 -8.91 -16.24
CA GLU A 99 -3.09 -8.35 -17.58
C GLU A 99 -3.61 -9.40 -18.57
N LYS A 100 -4.78 -9.19 -19.13
CA LYS A 100 -5.39 -10.08 -20.13
C LYS A 100 -5.15 -9.53 -21.53
N ARG A 101 -4.72 -10.39 -22.42
CA ARG A 101 -4.43 -10.09 -23.82
C ARG A 101 -5.60 -10.43 -24.74
N PRO A 102 -5.64 -9.91 -26.00
CA PRO A 102 -6.73 -10.17 -26.95
C PRO A 102 -6.93 -11.64 -27.28
N ASP A 103 -5.86 -12.44 -27.28
CA ASP A 103 -5.89 -13.87 -27.55
C ASP A 103 -6.44 -14.71 -26.39
N GLY A 104 -6.84 -14.03 -25.29
CA GLY A 104 -7.33 -14.65 -24.07
C GLY A 104 -6.25 -15.17 -23.12
N SER A 105 -4.97 -15.11 -23.50
CA SER A 105 -3.86 -15.36 -22.58
C SER A 105 -3.77 -14.26 -21.54
N PHE A 106 -3.19 -14.55 -20.37
CA PHE A 106 -3.07 -13.55 -19.33
C PHE A 106 -1.82 -13.73 -18.47
N ILE A 107 -1.34 -12.61 -17.95
CA ILE A 107 -0.28 -12.56 -16.95
C ILE A 107 -0.94 -12.28 -15.60
N ARG A 108 -0.59 -13.06 -14.58
CA ARG A 108 -0.94 -12.88 -13.19
C ARG A 108 0.28 -12.42 -12.42
N SER A 109 0.21 -11.23 -11.86
CA SER A 109 1.28 -10.65 -11.05
C SER A 109 0.82 -10.48 -9.60
N LYS A 110 1.64 -10.93 -8.64
CA LYS A 110 1.41 -10.73 -7.22
C LYS A 110 2.47 -9.82 -6.62
N TYR A 111 2.06 -8.96 -5.70
CA TYR A 111 2.91 -7.93 -5.11
C TYR A 111 2.85 -7.94 -3.59
N THR A 112 3.94 -7.51 -2.96
CA THR A 112 3.94 -7.18 -1.54
C THR A 112 2.98 -6.04 -1.27
N ASN A 113 2.13 -6.17 -0.24
CA ASN A 113 1.09 -5.20 0.06
C ASN A 113 0.72 -5.25 1.55
N PHE A 114 -0.19 -4.40 1.98
CA PHE A 114 -0.67 -4.29 3.37
C PHE A 114 -1.24 -5.59 3.93
N ASP A 115 -1.89 -6.41 3.11
CA ASP A 115 -2.59 -7.66 3.50
C ASP A 115 -1.70 -8.90 3.55
N ASN A 116 -0.46 -8.81 3.06
CA ASN A 116 0.45 -9.96 3.00
C ASN A 116 1.78 -9.74 3.75
N GLY A 117 1.71 -9.06 4.91
CA GLY A 117 2.82 -8.96 5.85
C GLY A 117 3.55 -7.61 5.86
N HIS A 118 3.14 -6.66 5.03
CA HIS A 118 3.82 -5.37 4.89
C HIS A 118 2.96 -4.17 5.37
N MET A 119 2.06 -4.44 6.34
CA MET A 119 1.28 -3.40 7.03
C MET A 119 2.20 -2.53 7.88
N ASP A 120 1.89 -1.23 7.92
CA ASP A 120 2.56 -0.30 8.82
C ASP A 120 2.26 -0.66 10.29
N GLU A 121 3.24 -0.51 11.17
CA GLU A 121 3.07 -0.78 12.60
C GLU A 121 2.43 0.42 13.29
N ALA A 122 1.53 0.16 14.23
CA ALA A 122 0.94 1.19 15.08
C ALA A 122 2.02 1.87 15.95
N PRO A 123 1.81 3.11 16.39
CA PRO A 123 2.71 3.77 17.34
C PRO A 123 2.79 2.99 18.65
N GLU A 124 3.99 3.00 19.28
CA GLU A 124 4.24 2.23 20.52
C GLU A 124 3.50 2.84 21.73
N ALA A 125 3.37 4.16 21.77
CA ALA A 125 2.68 4.86 22.84
C ALA A 125 1.95 6.08 22.30
N ILE A 126 0.71 6.28 22.77
CA ILE A 126 -0.15 7.40 22.42
C ILE A 126 -0.60 8.04 23.73
N ILE A 127 -0.33 9.35 23.91
CA ILE A 127 -0.70 10.07 25.14
C ILE A 127 -2.14 10.59 25.04
N LEU A 128 -2.52 11.17 23.91
CA LEU A 128 -3.88 11.63 23.63
C LEU A 128 -4.25 11.31 22.19
N PRO A 129 -5.03 10.26 21.96
CA PRO A 129 -5.42 9.87 20.61
C PRO A 129 -6.45 10.86 20.02
N ASN A 130 -6.42 11.02 18.71
CA ASN A 130 -7.46 11.65 17.89
C ASN A 130 -7.44 13.18 17.70
N ARG A 131 -6.37 13.88 18.05
CA ARG A 131 -6.26 15.33 17.80
C ARG A 131 -5.64 15.71 16.45
N THR A 132 -5.18 14.74 15.68
CA THR A 132 -4.62 14.98 14.34
C THR A 132 -5.34 14.14 13.31
N PRO A 133 -5.39 14.59 12.03
CA PRO A 133 -6.05 13.85 10.96
C PRO A 133 -5.41 12.49 10.70
N TYR A 134 -4.13 12.32 11.04
CA TYR A 134 -3.43 11.04 10.96
C TYR A 134 -2.36 10.94 12.05
N GLU A 135 -2.15 9.74 12.54
CA GLU A 135 -1.13 9.42 13.51
C GLU A 135 0.14 8.95 12.79
N PRO A 136 1.35 9.24 13.32
CA PRO A 136 2.55 8.61 12.81
C PRO A 136 2.52 7.11 13.11
N CYS A 137 3.06 6.34 12.19
CA CYS A 137 3.24 4.89 12.33
C CYS A 137 4.66 4.50 11.92
N ALA A 138 5.10 3.32 12.28
CA ALA A 138 6.34 2.77 11.75
C ALA A 138 6.07 2.24 10.34
N SER A 139 6.39 3.05 9.33
CA SER A 139 6.06 2.76 7.94
C SER A 139 6.94 1.68 7.35
N ARG A 140 6.31 0.70 6.70
CA ARG A 140 6.95 -0.32 5.86
C ARG A 140 6.77 -0.05 4.37
N SER A 141 6.61 1.21 3.99
CA SER A 141 6.33 1.59 2.61
C SER A 141 7.43 1.15 1.62
N VAL A 142 8.69 1.03 2.06
CA VAL A 142 9.82 0.55 1.26
C VAL A 142 9.65 -0.92 0.83
N GLU A 143 8.90 -1.70 1.59
CA GLU A 143 8.67 -3.12 1.31
C GLU A 143 7.51 -3.34 0.33
N ARG A 144 6.60 -2.38 0.16
CA ARG A 144 5.38 -2.56 -0.64
C ARG A 144 5.58 -2.32 -2.13
N GLY A 145 4.77 -3.01 -2.93
CA GLY A 145 4.80 -2.91 -4.40
C GLY A 145 5.93 -3.69 -5.07
N LYS A 146 6.62 -4.56 -4.34
CA LYS A 146 7.61 -5.47 -4.92
C LYS A 146 6.91 -6.66 -5.56
N LEU A 147 7.34 -7.05 -6.75
CA LEU A 147 6.81 -8.22 -7.45
C LEU A 147 7.24 -9.50 -6.73
N LEU A 148 6.29 -10.32 -6.30
CA LEU A 148 6.54 -11.62 -5.66
C LEU A 148 6.45 -12.77 -6.64
N CYS A 149 5.54 -12.65 -7.61
CA CYS A 149 5.25 -13.71 -8.54
C CYS A 149 4.70 -13.11 -9.84
N GLU A 150 5.15 -13.65 -10.96
CA GLU A 150 4.59 -13.40 -12.28
C GLU A 150 4.38 -14.73 -12.99
N GLU A 151 3.16 -14.99 -13.42
CA GLU A 151 2.74 -16.23 -14.06
C GLU A 151 2.06 -15.94 -15.39
N LEU A 152 2.54 -16.56 -16.46
CA LEU A 152 1.92 -16.47 -17.78
C LEU A 152 1.04 -17.70 -18.02
N TYR A 153 -0.22 -17.47 -18.34
CA TYR A 153 -1.20 -18.48 -18.68
C TYR A 153 -1.63 -18.37 -20.15
N SER A 154 -1.84 -19.51 -20.79
CA SER A 154 -2.51 -19.55 -22.09
C SER A 154 -3.98 -19.15 -21.96
N ALA A 155 -4.66 -18.93 -23.09
CA ALA A 155 -6.11 -18.69 -23.14
C ALA A 155 -6.92 -19.83 -22.49
N GLY A 156 -6.43 -21.06 -22.54
CA GLY A 156 -7.03 -22.23 -21.88
C GLY A 156 -6.74 -22.34 -20.37
N GLY A 157 -6.01 -21.39 -19.79
CA GLY A 157 -5.67 -21.41 -18.36
C GLY A 157 -4.52 -22.35 -18.00
N ILE A 158 -3.72 -22.78 -18.97
CA ILE A 158 -2.54 -23.61 -18.74
C ILE A 158 -1.35 -22.71 -18.45
N LEU A 159 -0.66 -22.95 -17.34
CA LEU A 159 0.57 -22.23 -16.96
C LEU A 159 1.68 -22.50 -17.99
N LYS A 160 2.29 -21.45 -18.51
CA LYS A 160 3.35 -21.46 -19.51
C LYS A 160 4.71 -21.09 -18.97
N SER A 161 4.73 -20.10 -18.09
CA SER A 161 5.94 -19.73 -17.35
C SER A 161 5.57 -19.14 -16.00
N SER A 162 6.49 -19.26 -15.05
CA SER A 162 6.37 -18.61 -13.77
C SER A 162 7.71 -18.02 -13.35
N LYS A 163 7.64 -16.88 -12.70
CA LYS A 163 8.75 -16.17 -12.07
C LYS A 163 8.40 -15.91 -10.62
N TYR A 164 9.24 -16.34 -9.69
CA TYR A 164 9.09 -16.08 -8.26
C TYR A 164 10.28 -15.29 -7.74
N LEU A 165 9.98 -14.27 -6.94
CA LEU A 165 10.99 -13.39 -6.36
C LEU A 165 10.84 -13.39 -4.84
N THR A 166 11.97 -13.46 -4.14
CA THR A 166 12.03 -13.31 -2.69
C THR A 166 12.86 -12.10 -2.33
N TYR A 167 12.52 -11.49 -1.21
CA TYR A 167 13.19 -10.27 -0.75
C TYR A 167 13.63 -10.44 0.69
N GLU A 168 14.64 -9.67 1.08
CA GLU A 168 15.10 -9.59 2.47
C GLU A 168 15.38 -8.15 2.87
N ARG A 169 15.37 -7.89 4.16
CA ARG A 169 15.80 -6.61 4.73
C ARG A 169 17.31 -6.59 4.84
N SER A 170 17.93 -5.46 4.49
CA SER A 170 19.38 -5.29 4.66
C SER A 170 19.79 -5.25 6.13
N SER A 171 18.91 -4.83 7.01
CA SER A 171 19.14 -4.78 8.47
C SER A 171 17.80 -4.71 9.22
N ASP A 172 17.85 -4.83 10.54
CA ASP A 172 16.74 -4.56 11.45
C ASP A 172 16.86 -3.20 12.16
N LEU A 173 17.72 -2.31 11.65
CA LEU A 173 17.98 -1.01 12.25
C LEU A 173 16.79 -0.06 12.14
N TYR A 174 16.56 0.68 13.18
CA TYR A 174 15.58 1.75 13.21
C TYR A 174 15.98 2.87 14.18
N VAL A 175 15.44 4.05 13.96
CA VAL A 175 15.50 5.18 14.89
C VAL A 175 14.14 5.32 15.58
N LYS A 176 14.15 5.42 16.91
CA LYS A 176 12.93 5.83 17.63
C LYS A 176 12.71 7.31 17.45
N SER A 177 11.52 7.65 17.01
CA SER A 177 11.08 9.01 16.81
C SER A 177 9.85 9.30 17.66
N MET A 178 9.61 10.57 17.98
CA MET A 178 8.46 11.01 18.74
C MET A 178 7.84 12.23 18.09
N ARG A 179 6.54 12.21 17.94
CA ARG A 179 5.75 13.40 17.64
C ARG A 179 5.15 13.93 18.93
N THR A 180 5.27 15.22 19.15
CA THR A 180 4.62 15.91 20.27
C THR A 180 3.84 17.12 19.75
N SER A 181 2.72 17.40 20.37
CA SER A 181 1.91 18.59 20.11
C SER A 181 1.44 19.14 21.45
N LEU A 182 1.48 20.46 21.59
CA LEU A 182 0.93 21.17 22.74
C LEU A 182 -0.28 21.98 22.27
N ASP A 183 -1.38 21.86 22.98
CA ASP A 183 -2.59 22.62 22.68
C ASP A 183 -3.10 23.34 23.93
N TYR A 184 -3.47 24.62 23.76
CA TYR A 184 -4.05 25.42 24.83
C TYR A 184 -5.57 25.30 24.77
N ILE A 185 -6.17 24.75 25.82
CA ILE A 185 -7.63 24.59 25.87
C ILE A 185 -8.32 25.78 26.49
N CYS A 186 -7.64 26.52 27.38
CA CYS A 186 -8.22 27.70 28.00
C CYS A 186 -7.16 28.76 28.27
N PRO A 187 -7.31 30.00 27.71
CA PRO A 187 -6.37 31.08 27.90
C PRO A 187 -6.26 31.57 29.36
N THR A 188 -7.28 31.31 30.18
CA THR A 188 -7.35 31.78 31.56
C THR A 188 -6.96 30.76 32.63
N SER A 189 -6.82 29.49 32.27
CA SER A 189 -6.55 28.41 33.25
C SER A 189 -5.19 27.73 33.10
N PHE A 190 -4.34 28.17 32.18
CA PHE A 190 -3.02 27.55 31.92
C PHE A 190 -3.05 26.04 31.75
N ILE A 191 -4.19 25.43 31.37
CA ILE A 191 -4.28 24.01 31.12
C ILE A 191 -3.76 23.75 29.70
N THR A 192 -2.58 23.16 29.66
CA THR A 192 -1.95 22.71 28.42
C THR A 192 -2.19 21.21 28.29
N TYR A 193 -2.75 20.81 27.18
CA TYR A 193 -2.79 19.38 26.81
C TYR A 193 -1.59 19.07 25.94
N ALA A 194 -0.84 18.07 26.36
CA ALA A 194 0.23 17.50 25.56
C ALA A 194 -0.31 16.26 24.84
N ASP A 195 -0.21 16.25 23.52
CA ASP A 195 -0.40 15.08 22.67
C ASP A 195 0.95 14.56 22.22
N GLY A 196 1.14 13.25 22.19
CA GLY A 196 2.39 12.66 21.74
C GLY A 196 2.25 11.19 21.41
N CYS A 197 3.08 10.73 20.53
CA CYS A 197 3.24 9.31 20.22
C CYS A 197 4.66 9.01 19.80
N SER A 198 5.14 7.79 20.13
CA SER A 198 6.43 7.27 19.69
C SER A 198 6.23 6.26 18.56
N TYR A 199 7.14 6.27 17.60
CA TYR A 199 7.13 5.38 16.46
C TYR A 199 8.53 5.06 15.99
N LYS A 200 8.69 4.03 15.15
CA LYS A 200 9.97 3.66 14.55
C LYS A 200 10.08 4.26 13.14
N VAL A 201 11.26 4.73 12.80
CA VAL A 201 11.67 5.03 11.43
C VAL A 201 12.69 3.98 11.05
N TYR A 202 12.32 3.10 10.15
CA TYR A 202 13.19 2.02 9.69
C TYR A 202 14.30 2.54 8.78
N LEU A 203 15.51 1.98 8.94
CA LEU A 203 16.73 2.35 8.23
C LEU A 203 17.26 1.16 7.42
N TYR A 204 16.40 0.45 6.74
CA TYR A 204 16.83 -0.67 5.90
C TYR A 204 16.32 -0.52 4.46
N ASP A 205 17.03 -1.18 3.57
CA ASP A 205 16.55 -1.43 2.22
C ASP A 205 15.87 -2.79 2.15
N TYR A 206 14.90 -2.91 1.27
CA TYR A 206 14.23 -4.17 0.96
C TYR A 206 14.71 -4.67 -0.39
N ARG A 207 15.66 -5.61 -0.35
CA ARG A 207 16.48 -6.06 -1.48
C ARG A 207 15.97 -7.37 -2.05
N LEU A 208 16.17 -7.59 -3.34
CA LEU A 208 15.89 -8.86 -4.00
C LEU A 208 16.89 -9.91 -3.50
N LYS A 209 16.42 -10.99 -2.91
CA LYS A 209 17.24 -12.08 -2.38
C LYS A 209 17.47 -13.18 -3.40
N SER A 210 16.40 -13.62 -4.05
CA SER A 210 16.47 -14.64 -5.09
C SER A 210 15.38 -14.48 -6.12
N GLU A 211 15.64 -15.04 -7.29
CA GLU A 211 14.74 -15.09 -8.41
C GLU A 211 14.74 -16.53 -8.96
N SER A 212 13.56 -17.07 -9.22
CA SER A 212 13.41 -18.41 -9.82
C SER A 212 12.47 -18.31 -11.01
N ASP A 213 12.95 -18.65 -12.19
CA ASP A 213 12.20 -18.69 -13.42
C ASP A 213 11.95 -20.15 -13.85
N THR A 214 10.72 -20.47 -14.22
CA THR A 214 10.36 -21.79 -14.70
C THR A 214 9.55 -21.68 -15.99
N LEU A 215 9.97 -22.43 -17.02
CA LEU A 215 9.29 -22.54 -18.29
C LEU A 215 8.62 -23.92 -18.39
N TYR A 216 7.33 -23.93 -18.71
CA TYR A 216 6.49 -25.12 -18.84
C TYR A 216 6.15 -25.42 -20.31
N ASP A 217 7.14 -25.42 -21.21
CA ASP A 217 6.94 -25.72 -22.61
C ASP A 217 6.50 -27.18 -22.76
N ASN A 218 7.14 -28.08 -22.01
CA ASN A 218 6.67 -29.44 -21.81
C ASN A 218 6.28 -29.64 -20.34
N PRO A 219 4.99 -29.85 -20.01
CA PRO A 219 4.54 -30.00 -18.61
C PRO A 219 5.22 -31.14 -17.85
N SER A 220 5.73 -32.16 -18.54
CA SER A 220 6.43 -33.27 -17.92
C SER A 220 7.90 -32.98 -17.61
N PHE A 221 8.47 -31.97 -18.24
CA PHE A 221 9.87 -31.59 -18.10
C PHE A 221 10.02 -30.06 -18.07
N PRO A 222 9.64 -29.40 -16.96
CA PRO A 222 9.84 -27.96 -16.84
C PRO A 222 11.32 -27.63 -16.74
N ILE A 223 11.72 -26.51 -17.31
CA ILE A 223 13.07 -25.96 -17.21
C ILE A 223 13.05 -24.84 -16.19
N SER A 224 13.85 -24.98 -15.12
CA SER A 224 13.94 -23.97 -14.07
C SER A 224 15.36 -23.44 -13.95
N THR A 225 15.47 -22.15 -13.74
CA THR A 225 16.70 -21.44 -13.38
C THR A 225 16.49 -20.70 -12.08
N GLN A 226 17.55 -20.62 -11.26
CA GLN A 226 17.54 -19.84 -10.03
C GLN A 226 18.75 -18.92 -10.02
N THR A 227 18.53 -17.70 -9.57
CA THR A 227 19.57 -16.68 -9.32
C THR A 227 19.46 -16.22 -7.90
N ASP A 228 20.54 -16.30 -7.14
CA ASP A 228 20.64 -15.80 -5.79
C ASP A 228 21.53 -14.55 -5.80
N TYR A 229 21.15 -13.54 -5.02
CA TYR A 229 21.83 -12.25 -4.94
C TYR A 229 22.51 -12.10 -3.59
N GLU A 230 23.81 -11.79 -3.61
CA GLU A 230 24.60 -11.42 -2.44
C GLU A 230 24.96 -9.94 -2.55
N TYR A 231 24.88 -9.24 -1.44
CA TYR A 231 25.17 -7.81 -1.37
C TYR A 231 26.36 -7.57 -0.46
N ASP A 232 27.24 -6.66 -0.85
CA ASP A 232 28.32 -6.22 0.02
C ASP A 232 27.74 -5.67 1.32
N PRO A 233 28.33 -5.99 2.46
CA PRO A 233 27.96 -5.37 3.74
C PRO A 233 28.24 -3.86 3.67
N ASP A 234 27.25 -3.03 4.01
CA ASP A 234 27.38 -1.57 4.10
C ASP A 234 28.16 -1.14 5.34
#